data_eb614fb98346b1170ce14fbe23360859
#
_entry.id   eb614fb98346b1170ce14fbe23360859
#
_cell.length_a   1.000
_cell.length_b   1.000
_cell.length_c   1.000
_cell.angle_alpha   90.00
_cell.angle_beta   90.00
_cell.angle_gamma   90.00
#
_symmetry.space_group_name_H-M   'P 1'
#
loop_
_entity.id
_entity.type
_entity.pdbx_description
1 polymer ?
#
loop_
_entity_poly.entity_id
_entity_poly.type
_entity_poly.pdbx_seq_one_letter_code
_entity_poly.pdbx_strand_id
1 'polypeptide(L)'
;FAFAHTPFLDYLMKKKSNLKQEIKDLVGETSYTRLIAVGEEVGMPAGAKGSTAVGHEVLSGVPYEHPMLTINRAINKDGIMENKEIDNLLNYVIEHKSALHLLGLVSNNQEHSHIKHLYAILKAAITKGVENIYIHFFSDGRGTPPHSAPRFAEDLSDRLKEMIGDKKNINVNIATVAGRDIAMNRSKHCWSKTEKSYRAIVEGEGPKSPTLIKSLRNAYDLGLNDQYIPPAVLGDYRGFENYDGVIFWNFRKDRTEFMVRMLVDPAESFTDLLRQSGDEKYTDIERFERVKFKKDLDLSTVKVCALIEYYKDIPCPVAFNAPAYEWSLGKFLSHFGFKQFRLSGVDKAKAVALLSGGKTEDLFAGEERITVPLPDDMRTYIKEYDDHKGEEGYRIDPYAKYPYLELSELTKKIIEIVSEGDNKTCVMVNMANPDMVGHTGDVMAGIKAMEKLDVAVQRITLNTLRKKGIVFITADHGNIEEMITEDGEPSTFHTRAKVPFIIVGAGDLPLRDDGTLRDVAPTLLFFALGYEHELIKNAFPGEILLK
;
A
#
# COMPACT_ATOMS: atom_id res chain seq x y z
N PHE A 1 -4.36 -5.50 25.56
CA PHE A 1 -5.34 -6.30 26.32
C PHE A 1 -4.94 -6.57 27.78
N ALA A 2 -3.65 -6.72 28.12
CA ALA A 2 -3.25 -7.13 29.47
C ALA A 2 -3.64 -6.12 30.58
N PHE A 3 -3.87 -4.87 30.24
CA PHE A 3 -4.17 -3.78 31.20
C PHE A 3 -5.58 -3.22 31.08
N ALA A 4 -6.29 -3.47 29.98
CA ALA A 4 -7.66 -2.99 29.76
C ALA A 4 -8.67 -3.99 30.36
N HIS A 5 -9.75 -3.45 30.96
CA HIS A 5 -10.86 -4.25 31.46
C HIS A 5 -11.85 -4.55 30.33
N THR A 6 -11.70 -5.71 29.69
CA THR A 6 -12.46 -6.14 28.51
C THR A 6 -13.20 -7.46 28.75
N PRO A 7 -14.16 -7.49 29.71
CA PRO A 7 -14.77 -8.76 30.16
C PRO A 7 -15.54 -9.49 29.07
N PHE A 8 -16.11 -8.80 28.10
CA PHE A 8 -16.85 -9.40 27.01
C PHE A 8 -15.91 -10.06 25.99
N LEU A 9 -14.90 -9.33 25.51
CA LEU A 9 -13.89 -9.87 24.60
C LEU A 9 -13.09 -11.01 25.25
N ASP A 10 -12.74 -10.90 26.53
CA ASP A 10 -12.08 -11.98 27.27
C ASP A 10 -12.91 -13.26 27.30
N TYR A 11 -14.24 -13.13 27.55
CA TYR A 11 -15.15 -14.27 27.47
C TYR A 11 -15.19 -14.89 26.07
N LEU A 12 -15.34 -14.07 25.02
CA LEU A 12 -15.38 -14.54 23.65
C LEU A 12 -14.09 -15.26 23.23
N MET A 13 -12.94 -14.83 23.75
CA MET A 13 -11.63 -15.45 23.52
C MET A 13 -11.32 -16.63 24.47
N LYS A 14 -12.33 -17.14 25.19
CA LYS A 14 -12.18 -18.25 26.14
C LYS A 14 -11.16 -17.97 27.25
N LYS A 15 -10.96 -16.71 27.62
CA LYS A 15 -10.12 -16.28 28.74
C LYS A 15 -10.94 -16.20 30.04
N LYS A 16 -10.26 -16.10 31.18
CA LYS A 16 -10.91 -15.82 32.45
C LYS A 16 -11.59 -14.46 32.41
N SER A 17 -12.89 -14.43 32.60
CA SER A 17 -13.72 -13.25 32.51
C SER A 17 -14.70 -13.12 33.66
N ASN A 18 -14.91 -11.90 34.17
CA ASN A 18 -15.92 -11.55 35.18
C ASN A 18 -17.25 -11.08 34.55
N LEU A 19 -17.50 -11.42 33.28
CA LEU A 19 -18.75 -11.14 32.60
C LEU A 19 -19.94 -11.74 33.38
N LYS A 20 -21.05 -10.98 33.46
CA LYS A 20 -22.27 -11.43 34.15
C LYS A 20 -22.81 -12.70 33.51
N GLN A 21 -23.28 -13.63 34.36
CA GLN A 21 -23.78 -14.95 33.91
C GLN A 21 -24.93 -14.84 32.92
N GLU A 22 -25.86 -13.91 33.15
CA GLU A 22 -27.00 -13.63 32.23
C GLU A 22 -26.54 -13.31 30.82
N ILE A 23 -25.40 -12.59 30.68
CA ILE A 23 -24.84 -12.26 29.36
C ILE A 23 -24.17 -13.49 28.75
N LYS A 24 -23.44 -14.28 29.55
CA LYS A 24 -22.83 -15.53 29.09
C LYS A 24 -23.88 -16.52 28.56
N ASP A 25 -25.02 -16.62 29.27
CA ASP A 25 -26.13 -17.48 28.87
C ASP A 25 -26.78 -17.02 27.55
N LEU A 26 -26.85 -15.71 27.30
CA LEU A 26 -27.35 -15.14 26.03
C LEU A 26 -26.39 -15.34 24.86
N VAL A 27 -25.10 -15.25 25.11
CA VAL A 27 -24.03 -15.41 24.08
C VAL A 27 -23.84 -16.88 23.73
N GLY A 28 -23.92 -17.77 24.74
CA GLY A 28 -23.64 -19.19 24.58
C GLY A 28 -22.17 -19.47 24.30
N GLU A 29 -21.92 -20.62 23.68
CA GLU A 29 -20.58 -21.04 23.30
C GLU A 29 -20.06 -20.25 22.07
N THR A 30 -18.75 -20.06 22.00
CA THR A 30 -18.07 -19.30 20.94
C THR A 30 -16.93 -20.10 20.34
N SER A 31 -16.62 -19.85 19.07
CA SER A 31 -15.44 -20.40 18.43
C SER A 31 -14.35 -19.35 18.38
N TYR A 32 -13.12 -19.71 18.72
CA TYR A 32 -11.98 -18.79 18.77
C TYR A 32 -10.71 -19.42 18.24
N THR A 33 -9.99 -18.66 17.41
CA THR A 33 -8.62 -18.93 17.00
C THR A 33 -7.86 -17.63 16.77
N ARG A 34 -6.61 -17.70 16.31
CA ARG A 34 -5.78 -16.54 15.96
C ARG A 34 -5.27 -16.71 14.55
N LEU A 35 -5.45 -15.67 13.72
CA LEU A 35 -5.07 -15.67 12.31
C LEU A 35 -3.73 -14.97 12.09
N ILE A 36 -2.98 -15.46 11.13
CA ILE A 36 -1.82 -14.77 10.56
C ILE A 36 -2.32 -13.60 9.73
N ALA A 37 -1.89 -12.38 10.09
CA ALA A 37 -2.31 -11.14 9.43
C ALA A 37 -1.18 -10.47 8.63
N VAL A 38 0.04 -11.01 8.69
CA VAL A 38 1.23 -10.47 8.02
C VAL A 38 2.12 -11.61 7.52
N GLY A 39 3.03 -11.31 6.62
CA GLY A 39 3.96 -12.30 6.07
C GLY A 39 3.51 -12.87 4.74
N GLU A 40 4.27 -13.83 4.23
CA GLU A 40 4.06 -14.39 2.89
C GLU A 40 2.73 -15.15 2.78
N GLU A 41 2.22 -15.65 3.86
CA GLU A 41 0.93 -16.34 3.96
C GLU A 41 -0.25 -15.44 3.57
N VAL A 42 -0.12 -14.13 3.79
CA VAL A 42 -1.10 -13.13 3.34
C VAL A 42 -0.61 -12.32 2.13
N GLY A 43 0.48 -12.76 1.49
CA GLY A 43 1.04 -12.12 0.31
C GLY A 43 1.89 -10.88 0.59
N MET A 44 2.36 -10.70 1.82
CA MET A 44 3.29 -9.63 2.19
C MET A 44 4.73 -10.16 2.31
N PRO A 45 5.76 -9.32 2.10
CA PRO A 45 7.14 -9.74 2.30
C PRO A 45 7.40 -10.25 3.73
N ALA A 46 8.31 -11.22 3.86
CA ALA A 46 8.78 -11.67 5.16
C ALA A 46 9.30 -10.48 5.98
N GLY A 47 8.91 -10.41 7.24
CA GLY A 47 9.29 -9.33 8.13
C GLY A 47 8.52 -8.00 7.94
N ALA A 48 7.60 -7.91 7.00
CA ALA A 48 6.71 -6.75 6.88
C ALA A 48 5.85 -6.58 8.14
N LYS A 49 5.52 -5.33 8.48
CA LYS A 49 4.52 -5.00 9.50
C LYS A 49 3.12 -5.01 8.90
N GLY A 50 2.09 -5.06 9.73
CA GLY A 50 0.70 -4.99 9.32
C GLY A 50 0.39 -3.78 8.41
N SER A 51 -0.63 -3.91 7.59
CA SER A 51 -1.08 -2.85 6.67
C SER A 51 -2.58 -2.86 6.53
N THR A 52 -3.22 -1.75 6.87
CA THR A 52 -4.68 -1.59 6.79
C THR A 52 -5.22 -1.90 5.38
N ALA A 53 -4.58 -1.36 4.34
CA ALA A 53 -5.02 -1.61 2.97
C ALA A 53 -4.92 -3.10 2.61
N VAL A 54 -3.78 -3.72 2.89
CA VAL A 54 -3.57 -5.15 2.60
C VAL A 54 -4.51 -6.03 3.43
N GLY A 55 -4.65 -5.77 4.73
CA GLY A 55 -5.54 -6.54 5.60
C GLY A 55 -6.98 -6.54 5.09
N HIS A 56 -7.52 -5.36 4.72
CA HIS A 56 -8.89 -5.27 4.17
C HIS A 56 -9.02 -5.94 2.79
N GLU A 57 -8.01 -5.80 1.93
CA GLU A 57 -7.99 -6.46 0.62
C GLU A 57 -8.01 -7.98 0.78
N VAL A 58 -7.17 -8.51 1.66
CA VAL A 58 -7.11 -9.95 1.96
C VAL A 58 -8.40 -10.46 2.62
N LEU A 59 -8.98 -9.70 3.56
CA LEU A 59 -10.27 -10.01 4.20
C LEU A 59 -11.42 -10.06 3.21
N SER A 60 -11.33 -9.34 2.08
CA SER A 60 -12.32 -9.43 1.00
C SER A 60 -12.23 -10.73 0.18
N GLY A 61 -11.24 -11.56 0.46
CA GLY A 61 -10.98 -12.82 -0.23
C GLY A 61 -10.29 -12.70 -1.57
N VAL A 62 -9.88 -11.49 -1.99
CA VAL A 62 -9.11 -11.35 -3.24
C VAL A 62 -7.68 -11.84 -3.05
N PRO A 63 -7.06 -12.42 -4.09
CA PRO A 63 -5.67 -12.82 -4.02
C PRO A 63 -4.78 -11.56 -3.98
N TYR A 64 -4.24 -11.27 -2.83
CA TYR A 64 -3.23 -10.23 -2.68
C TYR A 64 -1.82 -10.83 -2.74
N GLU A 65 -0.96 -10.20 -3.50
CA GLU A 65 0.47 -10.45 -3.48
C GLU A 65 1.23 -9.15 -3.66
N HIS A 66 2.11 -8.87 -2.72
CA HIS A 66 2.95 -7.66 -2.80
C HIS A 66 3.85 -7.77 -4.04
N PRO A 67 3.91 -6.74 -4.90
CA PRO A 67 4.64 -6.79 -6.16
C PRO A 67 6.09 -7.27 -6.01
N MET A 68 6.76 -6.91 -4.91
CA MET A 68 8.12 -7.37 -4.63
C MET A 68 8.25 -8.89 -4.58
N LEU A 69 7.25 -9.61 -4.06
CA LEU A 69 7.28 -11.08 -4.00
C LEU A 69 7.21 -11.69 -5.39
N THR A 70 6.30 -11.18 -6.22
CA THR A 70 6.16 -11.60 -7.61
C THR A 70 7.45 -11.36 -8.39
N ILE A 71 8.04 -10.17 -8.27
CA ILE A 71 9.28 -9.79 -8.92
C ILE A 71 10.46 -10.66 -8.41
N ASN A 72 10.58 -10.84 -7.09
CA ASN A 72 11.64 -11.67 -6.50
C ASN A 72 11.55 -13.13 -6.96
N ARG A 73 10.34 -13.71 -7.06
CA ARG A 73 10.16 -15.06 -7.61
C ARG A 73 10.59 -15.15 -9.07
N ALA A 74 10.26 -14.13 -9.86
CA ALA A 74 10.71 -14.05 -11.24
C ALA A 74 12.24 -14.00 -11.32
N ILE A 75 12.90 -13.16 -10.52
CA ILE A 75 14.37 -13.07 -10.47
C ILE A 75 15.00 -14.41 -10.11
N ASN A 76 14.49 -15.09 -9.10
CA ASN A 76 15.04 -16.37 -8.62
C ASN A 76 14.89 -17.51 -9.63
N LYS A 77 13.98 -17.39 -10.61
CA LYS A 77 13.74 -18.35 -11.69
C LYS A 77 14.29 -17.89 -13.05
N ASP A 78 15.17 -16.87 -13.07
CA ASP A 78 15.60 -16.15 -14.27
C ASP A 78 14.44 -15.59 -15.13
N GLY A 79 13.23 -15.51 -14.57
CA GLY A 79 12.00 -15.14 -15.26
C GLY A 79 11.87 -13.65 -15.58
N ILE A 80 12.83 -12.79 -15.17
CA ILE A 80 12.94 -11.43 -15.71
C ILE A 80 13.25 -11.48 -17.22
N MET A 81 14.07 -12.41 -17.66
CA MET A 81 14.41 -12.63 -19.09
C MET A 81 13.24 -13.26 -19.86
N GLU A 82 12.38 -13.99 -19.16
CA GLU A 82 11.17 -14.63 -19.74
C GLU A 82 9.94 -13.70 -19.70
N ASN A 83 10.04 -12.55 -19.01
CA ASN A 83 8.93 -11.60 -18.95
C ASN A 83 8.71 -10.97 -20.32
N LYS A 84 7.54 -11.25 -20.91
CA LYS A 84 7.19 -10.87 -22.28
C LYS A 84 7.29 -9.36 -22.53
N GLU A 85 6.86 -8.53 -21.57
CA GLU A 85 6.83 -7.08 -21.78
C GLU A 85 8.25 -6.49 -21.71
N ILE A 86 9.08 -6.98 -20.80
CA ILE A 86 10.51 -6.62 -20.74
C ILE A 86 11.22 -7.12 -22.01
N ASP A 87 10.97 -8.36 -22.39
CA ASP A 87 11.57 -8.97 -23.60
C ASP A 87 11.22 -8.18 -24.86
N ASN A 88 9.96 -7.83 -25.05
CA ASN A 88 9.48 -7.00 -26.16
C ASN A 88 10.19 -5.65 -26.22
N LEU A 89 10.34 -4.97 -25.07
CA LEU A 89 11.03 -3.68 -25.00
C LEU A 89 12.52 -3.82 -25.33
N LEU A 90 13.20 -4.83 -24.81
CA LEU A 90 14.63 -5.07 -25.11
C LEU A 90 14.83 -5.37 -26.60
N ASN A 91 13.97 -6.17 -27.23
CA ASN A 91 14.01 -6.44 -28.66
C ASN A 91 13.80 -5.15 -29.47
N TYR A 92 12.83 -4.31 -29.08
CA TYR A 92 12.58 -3.03 -29.72
C TYR A 92 13.83 -2.13 -29.73
N VAL A 93 14.50 -1.99 -28.58
CA VAL A 93 15.74 -1.20 -28.45
C VAL A 93 16.87 -1.77 -29.32
N ILE A 94 17.00 -3.09 -29.36
CA ILE A 94 18.03 -3.75 -30.17
C ILE A 94 17.78 -3.55 -31.68
N GLU A 95 16.54 -3.73 -32.13
CA GLU A 95 16.13 -3.55 -33.53
C GLU A 95 16.42 -2.14 -34.05
N HIS A 96 16.18 -1.12 -33.21
CA HIS A 96 16.40 0.28 -33.56
C HIS A 96 17.81 0.76 -33.25
N LYS A 97 18.68 -0.08 -32.64
CA LYS A 97 20.02 0.31 -32.18
C LYS A 97 20.02 1.54 -31.30
N SER A 98 18.96 1.69 -30.51
CA SER A 98 18.72 2.79 -29.59
C SER A 98 19.19 2.50 -28.16
N ALA A 99 18.88 3.36 -27.21
CA ALA A 99 19.30 3.19 -25.81
C ALA A 99 18.17 2.67 -24.92
N LEU A 100 18.57 1.94 -23.88
CA LEU A 100 17.70 1.56 -22.77
C LEU A 100 17.93 2.50 -21.58
N HIS A 101 16.88 3.12 -21.09
CA HIS A 101 16.87 3.97 -19.91
C HIS A 101 16.23 3.25 -18.73
N LEU A 102 16.96 3.15 -17.63
CA LEU A 102 16.50 2.54 -16.39
C LEU A 102 16.30 3.63 -15.35
N LEU A 103 15.06 3.76 -14.82
CA LEU A 103 14.66 4.81 -13.88
C LEU A 103 14.15 4.21 -12.58
N GLY A 104 14.65 4.69 -11.44
CA GLY A 104 14.09 4.30 -10.16
C GLY A 104 14.97 4.60 -8.95
N LEU A 105 14.47 4.23 -7.79
CA LEU A 105 15.14 4.44 -6.51
C LEU A 105 16.23 3.39 -6.29
N VAL A 106 17.45 3.84 -6.09
CA VAL A 106 18.59 2.98 -5.72
C VAL A 106 18.59 2.81 -4.20
N SER A 107 18.03 1.69 -3.76
CA SER A 107 17.80 1.41 -2.33
C SER A 107 17.72 -0.11 -2.08
N ASN A 108 18.03 -0.52 -0.86
CA ASN A 108 17.80 -1.89 -0.37
C ASN A 108 16.70 -1.95 0.72
N ASN A 109 15.98 -0.86 0.92
CA ASN A 109 14.95 -0.73 1.97
C ASN A 109 13.66 -1.53 1.71
N GLN A 110 13.40 -1.98 0.48
CA GLN A 110 12.20 -2.74 0.13
C GLN A 110 10.86 -1.99 0.29
N GLU A 111 10.89 -0.66 0.42
CA GLU A 111 9.67 0.15 0.52
C GLU A 111 9.13 0.58 -0.85
N HIS A 112 10.00 1.07 -1.75
CA HIS A 112 9.62 1.56 -3.08
C HIS A 112 10.27 0.76 -4.21
N SER A 113 11.46 0.26 -3.95
CA SER A 113 12.30 -0.48 -4.89
C SER A 113 13.24 -1.40 -4.14
N HIS A 114 13.94 -2.25 -4.89
CA HIS A 114 15.11 -2.95 -4.39
C HIS A 114 16.19 -2.99 -5.48
N ILE A 115 17.42 -2.65 -5.15
CA ILE A 115 18.55 -2.59 -6.11
C ILE A 115 18.77 -3.92 -6.85
N LYS A 116 18.39 -5.07 -6.26
CA LYS A 116 18.42 -6.37 -6.93
C LYS A 116 17.53 -6.43 -8.18
N HIS A 117 16.43 -5.66 -8.21
CA HIS A 117 15.56 -5.58 -9.38
C HIS A 117 16.28 -4.88 -10.53
N LEU A 118 16.99 -3.76 -10.24
CA LEU A 118 17.86 -3.10 -11.22
C LEU A 118 18.92 -4.06 -11.76
N TYR A 119 19.61 -4.82 -10.88
CA TYR A 119 20.63 -5.78 -11.30
C TYR A 119 20.07 -6.87 -12.19
N ALA A 120 18.88 -7.38 -11.90
CA ALA A 120 18.23 -8.40 -12.72
C ALA A 120 17.87 -7.88 -14.13
N ILE A 121 17.35 -6.65 -14.21
CA ILE A 121 17.03 -5.99 -15.49
C ILE A 121 18.31 -5.71 -16.28
N LEU A 122 19.36 -5.21 -15.64
CA LEU A 122 20.67 -4.99 -16.24
C LEU A 122 21.26 -6.30 -16.81
N LYS A 123 21.22 -7.38 -16.01
CA LYS A 123 21.68 -8.70 -16.45
C LYS A 123 20.92 -9.16 -17.70
N ALA A 124 19.60 -8.99 -17.73
CA ALA A 124 18.77 -9.34 -18.89
C ALA A 124 19.14 -8.50 -20.11
N ALA A 125 19.24 -7.18 -20.00
CA ALA A 125 19.60 -6.28 -21.10
C ALA A 125 21.01 -6.57 -21.67
N ILE A 126 22.00 -6.73 -20.79
CA ILE A 126 23.38 -7.05 -21.15
C ILE A 126 23.49 -8.43 -21.83
N THR A 127 22.73 -9.42 -21.32
CA THR A 127 22.72 -10.78 -21.89
C THR A 127 22.10 -10.80 -23.29
N LYS A 128 21.03 -10.00 -23.50
CA LYS A 128 20.40 -9.85 -24.83
C LYS A 128 21.24 -9.04 -25.83
N GLY A 129 22.21 -8.27 -25.36
CA GLY A 129 23.07 -7.47 -26.22
C GLY A 129 22.59 -6.03 -26.46
N VAL A 130 21.86 -5.43 -25.53
CA VAL A 130 21.57 -4.00 -25.57
C VAL A 130 22.88 -3.23 -25.43
N GLU A 131 23.24 -2.44 -26.45
CA GLU A 131 24.56 -1.81 -26.54
C GLU A 131 24.68 -0.57 -25.62
N ASN A 132 23.63 0.25 -25.52
CA ASN A 132 23.66 1.49 -24.75
C ASN A 132 22.60 1.45 -23.63
N ILE A 133 23.03 1.57 -22.38
CA ILE A 133 22.16 1.54 -21.21
C ILE A 133 22.47 2.77 -20.34
N TYR A 134 21.45 3.55 -20.03
CA TYR A 134 21.52 4.71 -19.15
C TYR A 134 20.74 4.46 -17.85
N ILE A 135 21.41 4.66 -16.71
CA ILE A 135 20.80 4.55 -15.39
C ILE A 135 20.51 5.95 -14.85
N HIS A 136 19.28 6.21 -14.48
CA HIS A 136 18.86 7.43 -13.79
C HIS A 136 18.75 7.15 -12.30
N PHE A 137 19.77 7.58 -11.57
CA PHE A 137 19.99 7.24 -10.17
C PHE A 137 19.14 8.12 -9.24
N PHE A 138 18.06 7.58 -8.66
CA PHE A 138 17.33 8.27 -7.60
C PHE A 138 17.86 7.82 -6.24
N SER A 139 18.40 8.77 -5.44
CA SER A 139 18.94 8.47 -4.11
C SER A 139 17.84 8.45 -3.04
N ASP A 140 17.99 7.59 -2.02
CA ASP A 140 16.95 7.36 -0.99
C ASP A 140 17.10 8.31 0.22
N GLY A 141 17.97 8.04 1.16
CA GLY A 141 18.24 8.84 2.35
C GLY A 141 17.12 8.91 3.39
N ARG A 142 16.02 8.16 3.18
CA ARG A 142 14.92 8.03 4.13
C ARG A 142 14.71 6.59 4.59
N GLY A 143 14.66 5.66 3.66
CA GLY A 143 14.63 4.24 3.93
C GLY A 143 16.02 3.63 4.08
N THR A 144 17.05 4.41 3.81
CA THR A 144 18.48 4.12 3.99
C THR A 144 19.13 5.27 4.77
N PRO A 145 20.35 5.09 5.33
CA PRO A 145 21.06 6.17 5.99
C PRO A 145 21.20 7.41 5.10
N PRO A 146 21.15 8.63 5.68
CA PRO A 146 21.05 9.90 4.92
C PRO A 146 22.17 10.19 3.92
N HIS A 147 23.34 9.56 4.04
CA HIS A 147 24.50 9.74 3.17
C HIS A 147 25.03 8.41 2.63
N SER A 148 24.12 7.49 2.30
CA SER A 148 24.46 6.14 1.83
C SER A 148 24.62 6.02 0.30
N ALA A 149 24.20 7.04 -0.46
CA ALA A 149 24.24 7.00 -1.93
C ALA A 149 25.64 6.73 -2.52
N PRO A 150 26.77 7.24 -1.98
CA PRO A 150 28.11 6.90 -2.47
C PRO A 150 28.39 5.39 -2.40
N ARG A 151 28.00 4.73 -1.32
CA ARG A 151 28.18 3.27 -1.16
C ARG A 151 27.38 2.50 -2.19
N PHE A 152 26.13 2.91 -2.45
CA PHE A 152 25.31 2.30 -3.52
C PHE A 152 25.90 2.56 -4.90
N ALA A 153 26.51 3.73 -5.13
CA ALA A 153 27.19 4.04 -6.39
C ALA A 153 28.42 3.17 -6.63
N GLU A 154 29.21 2.91 -5.60
CA GLU A 154 30.38 2.02 -5.64
C GLU A 154 29.95 0.57 -5.90
N ASP A 155 28.97 0.04 -5.14
CA ASP A 155 28.45 -1.31 -5.30
C ASP A 155 27.86 -1.51 -6.73
N LEU A 156 27.09 -0.53 -7.23
CA LEU A 156 26.59 -0.55 -8.60
C LEU A 156 27.73 -0.57 -9.63
N SER A 157 28.76 0.26 -9.44
CA SER A 157 29.92 0.31 -10.35
C SER A 157 30.65 -1.04 -10.42
N ASP A 158 30.86 -1.69 -9.29
CA ASP A 158 31.56 -2.98 -9.24
C ASP A 158 30.72 -4.09 -9.84
N ARG A 159 29.41 -4.11 -9.57
CA ARG A 159 28.48 -5.04 -10.22
C ARG A 159 28.40 -4.86 -11.73
N LEU A 160 28.44 -3.63 -12.22
CA LEU A 160 28.46 -3.35 -13.66
C LEU A 160 29.73 -3.90 -14.32
N LYS A 161 30.91 -3.74 -13.71
CA LYS A 161 32.17 -4.32 -14.20
C LYS A 161 32.07 -5.86 -14.33
N GLU A 162 31.51 -6.51 -13.27
CA GLU A 162 31.29 -7.97 -13.29
C GLU A 162 30.34 -8.40 -14.41
N MET A 163 29.20 -7.69 -14.58
CA MET A 163 28.17 -8.06 -15.58
C MET A 163 28.62 -7.83 -17.03
N ILE A 164 29.34 -6.74 -17.26
CA ILE A 164 29.85 -6.38 -18.60
C ILE A 164 30.98 -7.32 -18.98
N GLY A 165 31.93 -7.59 -18.07
CA GLY A 165 33.08 -8.42 -18.33
C GLY A 165 33.86 -7.96 -19.57
N ASP A 166 34.14 -8.89 -20.50
CA ASP A 166 34.90 -8.62 -21.74
C ASP A 166 34.04 -8.12 -22.92
N LYS A 167 32.76 -7.81 -22.71
CA LYS A 167 31.83 -7.36 -23.77
C LYS A 167 32.14 -5.92 -24.20
N LYS A 168 32.88 -5.75 -25.29
CA LYS A 168 33.38 -4.43 -25.73
C LYS A 168 32.34 -3.49 -26.31
N ASN A 169 31.17 -4.01 -26.72
CA ASN A 169 30.11 -3.21 -27.38
C ASN A 169 29.01 -2.77 -26.41
N ILE A 170 29.13 -3.03 -25.12
CA ILE A 170 28.11 -2.68 -24.13
C ILE A 170 28.58 -1.50 -23.30
N ASN A 171 27.84 -0.40 -23.36
CA ASN A 171 28.09 0.82 -22.62
C ASN A 171 26.99 1.00 -21.58
N VAL A 172 27.34 0.98 -20.31
CA VAL A 172 26.39 1.26 -19.22
C VAL A 172 26.88 2.47 -18.45
N ASN A 173 26.08 3.53 -18.43
CA ASN A 173 26.43 4.80 -17.79
C ASN A 173 25.34 5.25 -16.81
N ILE A 174 25.74 5.87 -15.69
CA ILE A 174 24.82 6.61 -14.85
C ILE A 174 24.67 8.00 -15.48
N ALA A 175 23.47 8.28 -16.01
CA ALA A 175 23.19 9.45 -16.86
C ALA A 175 22.73 10.67 -16.06
N THR A 176 21.93 10.45 -14.99
CA THR A 176 21.45 11.53 -14.13
C THR A 176 21.39 11.08 -12.68
N VAL A 177 21.34 12.05 -11.78
CA VAL A 177 21.09 11.83 -10.35
C VAL A 177 20.02 12.80 -9.85
N ALA A 178 19.16 12.34 -8.93
CA ALA A 178 18.26 13.19 -8.17
C ALA A 178 17.84 12.51 -6.86
N GLY A 179 17.57 13.28 -5.82
CA GLY A 179 17.01 12.78 -4.57
C GLY A 179 15.53 12.36 -4.73
N ARG A 180 15.10 11.37 -3.95
CA ARG A 180 13.73 10.82 -4.00
C ARG A 180 12.63 11.88 -3.83
N ASP A 181 12.83 12.89 -3.02
CA ASP A 181 11.84 13.95 -2.78
C ASP A 181 11.71 14.92 -3.95
N ILE A 182 12.61 14.82 -4.92
CA ILE A 182 12.58 15.61 -6.15
C ILE A 182 12.09 14.75 -7.31
N ALA A 183 12.79 13.65 -7.63
CA ALA A 183 12.44 12.77 -8.75
C ALA A 183 11.14 11.98 -8.54
N MET A 184 10.82 11.68 -7.28
CA MET A 184 9.70 10.85 -6.88
C MET A 184 8.76 11.60 -5.91
N ASN A 185 8.51 12.89 -6.16
CA ASN A 185 7.63 13.68 -5.31
C ASN A 185 6.17 13.22 -5.48
N ARG A 186 5.46 13.06 -4.34
CA ARG A 186 4.05 12.64 -4.32
C ARG A 186 3.08 13.78 -3.98
N SER A 187 3.59 14.96 -3.68
CA SER A 187 2.75 16.11 -3.39
C SER A 187 2.16 16.67 -4.67
N LYS A 188 0.85 16.70 -4.75
CA LYS A 188 0.12 17.26 -5.90
C LYS A 188 0.41 18.75 -6.15
N HIS A 189 1.02 19.44 -5.17
CA HIS A 189 1.37 20.87 -5.26
C HIS A 189 2.84 21.13 -5.59
N CYS A 190 3.65 20.10 -5.82
CA CYS A 190 5.10 20.23 -6.01
C CYS A 190 5.61 19.65 -7.33
N TRP A 191 4.84 19.76 -8.41
CA TRP A 191 5.22 19.29 -9.74
C TRP A 191 6.54 19.86 -10.25
N SER A 192 6.84 21.12 -9.92
CA SER A 192 8.09 21.78 -10.29
C SER A 192 9.35 21.03 -9.84
N LYS A 193 9.25 20.19 -8.80
CA LYS A 193 10.36 19.33 -8.38
C LYS A 193 10.57 18.19 -9.37
N THR A 194 9.48 17.46 -9.69
CA THR A 194 9.52 16.35 -10.64
C THR A 194 9.88 16.82 -12.05
N GLU A 195 9.40 17.99 -12.48
CA GLU A 195 9.76 18.62 -13.76
C GLU A 195 11.27 18.78 -13.91
N LYS A 196 11.98 19.23 -12.88
CA LYS A 196 13.44 19.40 -12.96
C LYS A 196 14.15 18.06 -13.21
N SER A 197 13.69 16.98 -12.58
CA SER A 197 14.24 15.65 -12.84
C SER A 197 13.86 15.13 -14.23
N TYR A 198 12.63 15.39 -14.68
CA TYR A 198 12.17 15.05 -16.02
C TYR A 198 13.05 15.71 -17.09
N ARG A 199 13.31 17.04 -17.00
CA ARG A 199 14.17 17.75 -17.94
C ARG A 199 15.59 17.20 -17.96
N ALA A 200 16.15 16.87 -16.79
CA ALA A 200 17.46 16.26 -16.72
C ALA A 200 17.51 14.89 -17.44
N ILE A 201 16.43 14.10 -17.30
CA ILE A 201 16.33 12.75 -17.87
C ILE A 201 16.02 12.80 -19.36
N VAL A 202 14.96 13.49 -19.75
CA VAL A 202 14.43 13.45 -21.12
C VAL A 202 15.16 14.42 -22.05
N GLU A 203 15.50 15.61 -21.57
CA GLU A 203 16.09 16.67 -22.38
C GLU A 203 17.61 16.78 -22.21
N GLY A 204 18.18 16.13 -21.18
CA GLY A 204 19.60 16.30 -20.84
C GLY A 204 19.91 17.73 -20.34
N GLU A 205 18.88 18.42 -19.84
CA GLU A 205 18.95 19.79 -19.33
C GLU A 205 19.08 19.84 -17.82
N GLY A 206 19.92 20.75 -17.35
CA GLY A 206 20.13 20.96 -15.91
C GLY A 206 21.60 21.12 -15.53
N PRO A 207 21.90 21.26 -14.25
CA PRO A 207 23.27 21.34 -13.75
C PRO A 207 24.08 20.12 -14.22
N LYS A 208 25.27 20.36 -14.74
CA LYS A 208 26.17 19.31 -15.23
C LYS A 208 27.18 18.93 -14.16
N SER A 209 27.43 17.63 -14.03
CA SER A 209 28.49 17.10 -13.15
C SER A 209 29.27 16.01 -13.89
N PRO A 210 30.61 15.98 -13.75
CA PRO A 210 31.41 14.99 -14.46
C PRO A 210 31.14 13.55 -13.98
N THR A 211 30.78 13.37 -12.71
CA THR A 211 30.51 12.05 -12.12
C THR A 211 29.42 12.12 -11.05
N LEU A 212 28.78 10.96 -10.79
CA LEU A 212 27.82 10.80 -9.70
C LEU A 212 28.42 11.21 -8.34
N ILE A 213 29.60 10.70 -8.00
CA ILE A 213 30.27 11.00 -6.72
C ILE A 213 30.53 12.50 -6.54
N LYS A 214 30.92 13.19 -7.61
CA LYS A 214 31.12 14.66 -7.53
C LYS A 214 29.80 15.40 -7.27
N SER A 215 28.71 14.97 -7.91
CA SER A 215 27.38 15.55 -7.68
C SER A 215 26.90 15.33 -6.25
N LEU A 216 27.07 14.11 -5.70
CA LEU A 216 26.70 13.81 -4.31
C LEU A 216 27.51 14.65 -3.32
N ARG A 217 28.83 14.74 -3.50
CA ARG A 217 29.69 15.58 -2.63
C ARG A 217 29.27 17.04 -2.64
N ASN A 218 29.03 17.61 -3.82
CA ASN A 218 28.57 18.99 -3.93
C ASN A 218 27.27 19.24 -3.15
N ALA A 219 26.34 18.30 -3.16
CA ALA A 219 25.10 18.42 -2.41
C ALA A 219 25.34 18.30 -0.89
N TYR A 220 26.21 17.40 -0.46
CA TYR A 220 26.58 17.25 0.96
C TYR A 220 27.31 18.47 1.49
N ASP A 221 28.19 19.09 0.69
CA ASP A 221 28.89 20.36 1.04
C ASP A 221 27.89 21.51 1.26
N LEU A 222 26.68 21.42 0.66
CA LEU A 222 25.57 22.35 0.90
C LEU A 222 24.68 21.95 2.09
N GLY A 223 25.03 20.90 2.85
CA GLY A 223 24.25 20.40 3.99
C GLY A 223 23.03 19.57 3.61
N LEU A 224 22.90 19.18 2.34
CA LEU A 224 21.82 18.31 1.88
C LEU A 224 22.17 16.84 2.14
N ASN A 225 21.14 15.99 2.25
CA ASN A 225 21.30 14.54 2.31
C ASN A 225 20.77 13.87 1.03
N ASP A 226 20.88 12.54 0.95
CA ASP A 226 20.45 11.74 -0.21
C ASP A 226 19.01 12.02 -0.66
N GLN A 227 18.11 12.30 0.28
CA GLN A 227 16.70 12.54 0.00
C GLN A 227 16.48 13.78 -0.88
N TYR A 228 17.36 14.78 -0.78
CA TYR A 228 17.20 16.11 -1.39
C TYR A 228 18.29 16.46 -2.42
N ILE A 229 19.01 15.48 -2.96
CA ILE A 229 20.01 15.73 -4.01
C ILE A 229 19.35 16.45 -5.19
N PRO A 230 19.84 17.64 -5.59
CA PRO A 230 19.32 18.35 -6.76
C PRO A 230 19.55 17.54 -8.04
N PRO A 231 18.61 17.59 -9.01
CA PRO A 231 18.79 16.95 -10.30
C PRO A 231 20.04 17.45 -11.00
N ALA A 232 20.87 16.50 -11.46
CA ALA A 232 22.05 16.80 -12.25
C ALA A 232 22.22 15.79 -13.40
N VAL A 233 22.72 16.32 -14.52
CA VAL A 233 23.12 15.53 -15.70
C VAL A 233 24.57 15.15 -15.57
N LEU A 234 24.91 13.88 -15.80
CA LEU A 234 26.24 13.33 -15.60
C LEU A 234 26.96 13.10 -16.93
N GLY A 235 28.24 13.45 -16.94
CA GLY A 235 29.10 13.27 -18.13
C GLY A 235 28.55 13.97 -19.38
N ASP A 236 28.55 13.24 -20.49
CA ASP A 236 28.13 13.72 -21.81
C ASP A 236 26.68 13.36 -22.17
N TYR A 237 25.88 12.94 -21.21
CA TYR A 237 24.50 12.57 -21.45
C TYR A 237 23.67 13.74 -22.02
N ARG A 238 22.85 13.47 -23.04
CA ARG A 238 22.14 14.48 -23.84
C ARG A 238 20.62 14.37 -23.83
N GLY A 239 20.07 13.44 -23.03
CA GLY A 239 18.64 13.17 -22.99
C GLY A 239 18.24 11.97 -23.85
N PHE A 240 16.94 11.76 -23.99
CA PHE A 240 16.35 10.70 -24.82
C PHE A 240 16.55 10.97 -26.29
N GLU A 241 16.61 9.91 -27.06
CA GLU A 241 16.56 9.91 -28.51
C GLU A 241 15.33 9.10 -29.00
N ASN A 242 14.99 9.26 -30.29
CA ASN A 242 13.89 8.49 -30.88
C ASN A 242 14.18 6.99 -30.78
N TYR A 243 13.11 6.22 -30.52
CA TYR A 243 13.15 4.77 -30.39
C TYR A 243 13.79 4.25 -29.10
N ASP A 244 14.15 5.12 -28.15
CA ASP A 244 14.64 4.66 -26.85
C ASP A 244 13.59 3.86 -26.06
N GLY A 245 14.09 2.94 -25.25
CA GLY A 245 13.28 2.16 -24.32
C GLY A 245 13.46 2.64 -22.88
N VAL A 246 12.39 2.58 -22.09
CA VAL A 246 12.39 3.00 -20.69
C VAL A 246 11.81 1.91 -19.80
N ILE A 247 12.51 1.56 -18.71
CA ILE A 247 12.00 0.69 -17.66
C ILE A 247 12.10 1.41 -16.32
N PHE A 248 10.96 1.46 -15.61
CA PHE A 248 10.93 1.84 -14.20
C PHE A 248 11.05 0.59 -13.34
N TRP A 249 12.05 0.54 -12.41
CA TRP A 249 12.20 -0.64 -11.54
C TRP A 249 11.59 -0.49 -10.14
N ASN A 250 10.87 0.61 -9.85
CA ASN A 250 10.12 0.75 -8.63
C ASN A 250 8.90 -0.19 -8.62
N PHE A 251 8.51 -0.70 -7.45
CA PHE A 251 7.33 -1.55 -7.29
C PHE A 251 6.23 -0.92 -6.40
N ARG A 252 6.38 0.36 -6.01
CA ARG A 252 5.35 1.10 -5.28
C ARG A 252 4.83 2.27 -6.10
N LYS A 253 3.50 2.42 -6.11
CA LYS A 253 2.75 3.33 -6.98
C LYS A 253 2.97 4.81 -6.66
N ASP A 254 2.73 5.20 -5.40
CA ASP A 254 2.49 6.56 -4.93
C ASP A 254 3.57 7.60 -5.24
N ARG A 255 4.82 7.17 -5.44
CA ARG A 255 5.94 8.06 -5.75
C ARG A 255 6.43 7.97 -7.20
N THR A 256 6.04 6.94 -7.94
CA THR A 256 6.49 6.71 -9.31
C THR A 256 5.49 7.26 -10.33
N GLU A 257 4.22 7.29 -9.95
CA GLU A 257 3.09 7.66 -10.81
C GLU A 257 3.33 8.94 -11.61
N PHE A 258 3.79 10.00 -10.98
CA PHE A 258 3.92 11.31 -11.65
C PHE A 258 4.97 11.31 -12.75
N MET A 259 6.14 10.73 -12.51
CA MET A 259 7.18 10.65 -13.53
C MET A 259 6.73 9.79 -14.72
N VAL A 260 6.03 8.69 -14.44
CA VAL A 260 5.48 7.81 -15.48
C VAL A 260 4.41 8.54 -16.29
N ARG A 261 3.46 9.24 -15.64
CA ARG A 261 2.43 10.03 -16.33
C ARG A 261 3.03 11.09 -17.27
N MET A 262 4.09 11.75 -16.84
CA MET A 262 4.80 12.72 -17.69
C MET A 262 5.37 12.10 -18.98
N LEU A 263 5.68 10.80 -18.95
CA LEU A 263 6.23 10.10 -20.11
C LEU A 263 5.16 9.46 -20.99
N VAL A 264 4.07 8.95 -20.42
CA VAL A 264 3.14 8.08 -21.17
C VAL A 264 1.75 8.66 -21.35
N ASP A 265 1.29 9.57 -20.46
CA ASP A 265 -0.06 10.13 -20.59
C ASP A 265 -0.16 11.10 -21.77
N PRO A 266 -1.32 11.14 -22.46
CA PRO A 266 -1.64 12.22 -23.37
C PRO A 266 -1.57 13.59 -22.65
N ALA A 267 -1.12 14.62 -23.34
CA ALA A 267 -0.93 15.95 -22.75
C ALA A 267 -2.21 16.49 -22.07
N GLU A 268 -3.37 16.22 -22.66
CA GLU A 268 -4.68 16.64 -22.14
C GLU A 268 -5.00 16.02 -20.78
N SER A 269 -4.84 14.69 -20.67
CA SER A 269 -5.11 13.96 -19.42
C SER A 269 -4.19 14.40 -18.27
N PHE A 270 -2.93 14.67 -18.59
CA PHE A 270 -1.98 15.16 -17.61
C PHE A 270 -2.27 16.60 -17.20
N THR A 271 -2.72 17.45 -18.12
CA THR A 271 -3.14 18.82 -17.85
C THR A 271 -4.33 18.87 -16.91
N ASP A 272 -5.32 18.00 -17.09
CA ASP A 272 -6.49 17.93 -16.20
C ASP A 272 -6.09 17.49 -14.79
N LEU A 273 -5.16 16.55 -14.66
CA LEU A 273 -4.61 16.16 -13.37
C LEU A 273 -3.90 17.34 -12.67
N LEU A 274 -3.15 18.14 -13.41
CA LEU A 274 -2.49 19.34 -12.87
C LEU A 274 -3.49 20.42 -12.44
N ARG A 275 -4.54 20.68 -13.21
CA ARG A 275 -5.61 21.61 -12.83
C ARG A 275 -6.29 21.19 -11.52
N GLN A 276 -6.54 19.90 -11.34
CA GLN A 276 -7.10 19.35 -10.10
C GLN A 276 -6.16 19.49 -8.90
N SER A 277 -4.85 19.63 -9.14
CA SER A 277 -3.85 19.78 -8.06
C SER A 277 -3.86 21.15 -7.39
N GLY A 278 -4.46 22.16 -8.00
CA GLY A 278 -4.51 23.56 -7.49
C GLY A 278 -3.17 24.28 -7.54
N ASP A 279 -2.17 23.78 -8.28
CA ASP A 279 -0.90 24.47 -8.49
C ASP A 279 -1.04 25.47 -9.64
N GLU A 280 -1.24 26.75 -9.31
CA GLU A 280 -1.45 27.85 -10.28
C GLU A 280 -0.33 28.00 -11.32
N LYS A 281 0.88 27.50 -11.04
CA LYS A 281 2.02 27.56 -11.97
C LYS A 281 1.86 26.64 -13.18
N TYR A 282 0.96 25.68 -13.12
CA TYR A 282 0.75 24.66 -14.16
C TYR A 282 -0.63 24.74 -14.83
N THR A 283 -1.35 25.85 -14.64
CA THR A 283 -2.61 26.11 -15.37
C THR A 283 -2.37 26.45 -16.84
N ASP A 284 -1.12 26.70 -17.24
CA ASP A 284 -0.73 27.04 -18.60
C ASP A 284 -0.39 25.80 -19.42
N ILE A 285 -1.35 25.35 -20.24
CA ILE A 285 -1.23 24.21 -21.16
C ILE A 285 -0.02 24.36 -22.10
N GLU A 286 0.24 25.60 -22.62
CA GLU A 286 1.37 25.85 -23.49
C GLU A 286 2.71 25.61 -22.78
N ARG A 287 2.78 25.88 -21.49
CA ARG A 287 3.98 25.62 -20.71
C ARG A 287 4.22 24.13 -20.52
N PHE A 288 3.16 23.34 -20.31
CA PHE A 288 3.23 21.90 -20.18
C PHE A 288 3.62 21.22 -21.51
N GLU A 289 3.04 21.65 -22.63
CA GLU A 289 3.44 21.17 -23.95
C GLU A 289 4.93 21.46 -24.23
N ARG A 290 5.46 22.60 -23.78
CA ARG A 290 6.90 22.90 -23.84
C ARG A 290 7.76 21.99 -22.95
N VAL A 291 7.23 21.53 -21.81
CA VAL A 291 7.95 20.59 -20.92
C VAL A 291 8.01 19.18 -21.53
N LYS A 292 7.01 18.80 -22.33
CA LYS A 292 6.90 17.45 -22.90
C LYS A 292 7.74 17.26 -24.17
N PHE A 293 8.26 18.31 -24.80
CA PHE A 293 8.86 18.21 -26.13
C PHE A 293 10.27 18.81 -26.20
N LYS A 294 11.27 17.95 -26.20
CA LYS A 294 12.57 18.26 -26.79
C LYS A 294 12.34 18.48 -28.30
N LYS A 295 12.92 19.52 -28.87
CA LYS A 295 12.61 20.04 -30.23
C LYS A 295 12.68 19.01 -31.36
N ASP A 296 13.46 17.92 -31.19
CA ASP A 296 13.68 16.88 -32.18
C ASP A 296 13.35 15.46 -31.69
N LEU A 297 12.65 15.34 -30.54
CA LEU A 297 12.25 14.06 -29.94
C LEU A 297 10.76 13.80 -30.20
N ASP A 298 10.48 12.71 -30.89
CA ASP A 298 9.13 12.16 -30.98
C ASP A 298 8.91 11.15 -29.86
N LEU A 299 8.29 11.60 -28.76
CA LEU A 299 8.00 10.73 -27.61
C LEU A 299 7.10 9.53 -27.94
N SER A 300 6.36 9.57 -29.06
CA SER A 300 5.55 8.42 -29.47
C SER A 300 6.41 7.20 -29.88
N THR A 301 7.66 7.45 -30.27
CA THR A 301 8.65 6.41 -30.59
C THR A 301 9.34 5.85 -29.36
N VAL A 302 9.34 6.58 -28.22
CA VAL A 302 9.91 6.10 -26.97
C VAL A 302 8.96 5.09 -26.33
N LYS A 303 9.42 3.89 -26.07
CA LYS A 303 8.60 2.85 -25.45
C LYS A 303 8.89 2.74 -23.96
N VAL A 304 7.84 2.76 -23.17
CA VAL A 304 7.93 2.65 -21.71
C VAL A 304 7.36 1.30 -21.27
N CYS A 305 8.07 0.60 -20.38
CA CYS A 305 7.55 -0.54 -19.65
C CYS A 305 7.55 -0.24 -18.15
N ALA A 306 6.37 -0.23 -17.55
CA ALA A 306 6.20 -0.12 -16.11
C ALA A 306 6.45 -1.47 -15.45
N LEU A 307 7.19 -1.51 -14.34
CA LEU A 307 7.39 -2.78 -13.64
C LEU A 307 6.08 -3.31 -13.04
N ILE A 308 5.25 -2.40 -12.53
CA ILE A 308 3.89 -2.68 -12.05
C ILE A 308 2.90 -1.63 -12.59
N GLU A 309 1.62 -1.88 -12.49
CA GLU A 309 0.60 -0.86 -12.77
C GLU A 309 0.65 0.26 -11.72
N TYR A 310 1.23 1.41 -12.06
CA TYR A 310 1.38 2.54 -11.13
C TYR A 310 0.06 3.29 -10.90
N TYR A 311 -0.83 3.29 -11.85
CA TYR A 311 -2.20 3.83 -11.78
C TYR A 311 -3.12 3.07 -12.74
N LYS A 312 -4.41 3.16 -12.50
CA LYS A 312 -5.43 2.46 -13.28
C LYS A 312 -5.37 2.87 -14.76
N ASP A 313 -5.46 1.89 -15.65
CA ASP A 313 -5.47 2.07 -17.11
C ASP A 313 -4.22 2.80 -17.64
N ILE A 314 -3.05 2.57 -17.03
CA ILE A 314 -1.76 3.11 -17.51
C ILE A 314 -1.53 2.78 -18.99
N PRO A 315 -1.27 3.77 -19.88
CA PRO A 315 -1.16 3.54 -21.31
C PRO A 315 0.23 3.03 -21.74
N CYS A 316 0.79 2.08 -21.01
CA CYS A 316 2.03 1.40 -21.38
C CYS A 316 2.03 -0.05 -20.90
N PRO A 317 2.85 -0.94 -21.49
CA PRO A 317 3.04 -2.31 -21.00
C PRO A 317 3.45 -2.37 -19.54
N VAL A 318 2.88 -3.34 -18.80
CA VAL A 318 3.17 -3.61 -17.40
C VAL A 318 3.78 -5.00 -17.26
N ALA A 319 5.01 -5.06 -16.73
CA ALA A 319 5.77 -6.30 -16.62
C ALA A 319 5.17 -7.30 -15.63
N PHE A 320 4.72 -6.81 -14.46
CA PHE A 320 4.15 -7.64 -13.41
C PHE A 320 2.79 -7.10 -12.99
N ASN A 321 1.73 -7.70 -13.51
CA ASN A 321 0.37 -7.39 -13.14
C ASN A 321 0.01 -8.01 -11.78
N ALA A 322 -0.87 -7.35 -11.04
CA ALA A 322 -1.49 -7.96 -9.86
C ALA A 322 -2.28 -9.21 -10.28
N PRO A 323 -2.38 -10.22 -9.40
CA PRO A 323 -3.18 -11.41 -9.69
C PRO A 323 -4.60 -11.02 -10.11
N ALA A 324 -5.07 -11.58 -11.21
CA ALA A 324 -6.46 -11.44 -11.62
C ALA A 324 -7.36 -12.27 -10.70
N TYR A 325 -8.53 -11.76 -10.40
CA TYR A 325 -9.57 -12.50 -9.67
C TYR A 325 -10.94 -12.24 -10.25
N GLU A 326 -11.75 -13.25 -10.23
CA GLU A 326 -13.14 -13.14 -10.67
C GLU A 326 -14.09 -12.79 -9.52
N TRP A 327 -13.80 -13.31 -8.33
CA TRP A 327 -14.66 -13.22 -7.16
C TRP A 327 -13.99 -12.42 -6.02
N SER A 328 -14.82 -11.67 -5.32
CA SER A 328 -14.55 -11.05 -4.04
C SER A 328 -15.75 -11.24 -3.13
N LEU A 329 -15.56 -11.03 -1.82
CA LEU A 329 -16.66 -11.14 -0.87
C LEU A 329 -17.86 -10.27 -1.28
N GLY A 330 -17.61 -9.01 -1.67
CA GLY A 330 -18.66 -8.09 -2.11
C GLY A 330 -19.38 -8.57 -3.37
N LYS A 331 -18.65 -9.00 -4.39
CA LYS A 331 -19.24 -9.52 -5.62
C LYS A 331 -20.04 -10.80 -5.38
N PHE A 332 -19.52 -11.68 -4.52
CA PHE A 332 -20.19 -12.93 -4.18
C PHE A 332 -21.51 -12.69 -3.43
N LEU A 333 -21.50 -11.86 -2.40
CA LEU A 333 -22.71 -11.48 -1.66
C LEU A 333 -23.75 -10.82 -2.57
N SER A 334 -23.32 -9.94 -3.47
CA SER A 334 -24.18 -9.31 -4.46
C SER A 334 -24.82 -10.33 -5.40
N HIS A 335 -24.05 -11.30 -5.92
CA HIS A 335 -24.54 -12.35 -6.79
C HIS A 335 -25.66 -13.19 -6.14
N PHE A 336 -25.56 -13.43 -4.83
CA PHE A 336 -26.57 -14.16 -4.06
C PHE A 336 -27.68 -13.26 -3.48
N GLY A 337 -27.72 -11.99 -3.86
CA GLY A 337 -28.80 -11.06 -3.52
C GLY A 337 -28.76 -10.56 -2.07
N PHE A 338 -27.58 -10.51 -1.44
CA PHE A 338 -27.41 -9.92 -0.12
C PHE A 338 -27.44 -8.40 -0.17
N LYS A 339 -28.09 -7.79 0.83
CA LYS A 339 -27.86 -6.38 1.19
C LYS A 339 -26.57 -6.28 1.99
N GLN A 340 -25.70 -5.39 1.57
CA GLN A 340 -24.37 -5.26 2.15
C GLN A 340 -24.15 -3.85 2.66
N PHE A 341 -23.84 -3.73 3.93
CA PHE A 341 -23.52 -2.44 4.55
C PHE A 341 -22.04 -2.42 4.95
N ARG A 342 -21.32 -1.37 4.50
CA ARG A 342 -19.92 -1.11 4.83
C ARG A 342 -19.87 0.13 5.71
N LEU A 343 -19.51 -0.03 6.99
CA LEU A 343 -19.52 1.09 7.94
C LEU A 343 -18.13 1.34 8.52
N SER A 344 -17.79 2.61 8.68
CA SER A 344 -16.58 3.03 9.40
C SER A 344 -16.67 4.51 9.80
N GLY A 345 -15.73 4.96 10.61
CA GLY A 345 -15.40 6.38 10.71
C GLY A 345 -14.67 6.90 9.46
N VAL A 346 -14.44 8.21 9.44
CA VAL A 346 -13.78 8.89 8.30
C VAL A 346 -12.38 8.37 8.03
N ASP A 347 -11.63 8.00 9.07
CA ASP A 347 -10.23 7.56 8.95
C ASP A 347 -10.09 6.23 8.20
N LYS A 348 -11.11 5.36 8.27
CA LYS A 348 -11.10 4.03 7.65
C LYS A 348 -12.10 3.86 6.52
N ALA A 349 -12.74 4.94 6.05
CA ALA A 349 -13.73 4.87 4.97
C ALA A 349 -13.17 4.25 3.67
N LYS A 350 -11.95 4.62 3.28
CA LYS A 350 -11.27 4.02 2.13
C LYS A 350 -10.91 2.55 2.36
N ALA A 351 -10.49 2.20 3.58
CA ALA A 351 -10.12 0.83 3.92
C ALA A 351 -11.34 -0.10 3.89
N VAL A 352 -12.45 0.31 4.50
CA VAL A 352 -13.70 -0.48 4.52
C VAL A 352 -14.26 -0.71 3.11
N ALA A 353 -14.04 0.22 2.19
CA ALA A 353 -14.41 0.04 0.78
C ALA A 353 -13.64 -1.14 0.13
N LEU A 354 -12.41 -1.43 0.56
CA LEU A 354 -11.62 -2.56 0.07
C LEU A 354 -12.23 -3.92 0.43
N LEU A 355 -13.08 -4.01 1.47
CA LEU A 355 -13.81 -5.23 1.81
C LEU A 355 -14.81 -5.67 0.72
N SER A 356 -15.15 -4.81 -0.23
CA SER A 356 -15.99 -5.17 -1.39
C SER A 356 -15.22 -5.95 -2.45
N GLY A 357 -13.91 -5.74 -2.59
CA GLY A 357 -13.11 -6.41 -3.61
C GLY A 357 -11.94 -5.59 -4.12
N GLY A 358 -11.36 -4.76 -3.28
CA GLY A 358 -10.01 -4.20 -3.41
C GLY A 358 -9.77 -3.11 -4.46
N LYS A 359 -10.49 -3.06 -5.57
CA LYS A 359 -10.12 -2.17 -6.69
C LYS A 359 -11.24 -1.33 -7.28
N THR A 360 -12.47 -1.56 -6.88
CA THR A 360 -13.60 -0.84 -7.47
C THR A 360 -14.07 0.30 -6.58
N GLU A 361 -14.19 1.48 -7.16
CA GLU A 361 -14.89 2.61 -6.55
C GLU A 361 -16.41 2.46 -6.69
N ASP A 362 -16.86 1.61 -7.61
CA ASP A 362 -18.27 1.34 -7.87
C ASP A 362 -18.86 0.43 -6.79
N LEU A 363 -20.13 0.66 -6.47
CA LEU A 363 -20.89 -0.18 -5.56
C LEU A 363 -21.40 -1.43 -6.26
N PHE A 364 -21.33 -2.57 -5.59
CA PHE A 364 -22.03 -3.76 -6.04
C PHE A 364 -23.56 -3.61 -5.82
N ALA A 365 -24.37 -4.33 -6.58
CA ALA A 365 -25.80 -4.34 -6.35
C ALA A 365 -26.12 -4.79 -4.91
N GLY A 366 -26.91 -3.98 -4.20
CA GLY A 366 -27.24 -4.20 -2.80
C GLY A 366 -26.16 -3.71 -1.79
N GLU A 367 -25.08 -3.07 -2.25
CA GLU A 367 -24.07 -2.48 -1.38
C GLU A 367 -24.39 -1.02 -1.02
N GLU A 368 -24.21 -0.68 0.25
CA GLU A 368 -24.28 0.68 0.78
C GLU A 368 -23.05 0.94 1.65
N ARG A 369 -22.43 2.12 1.48
CA ARG A 369 -21.29 2.58 2.28
C ARG A 369 -21.71 3.75 3.16
N ILE A 370 -21.47 3.62 4.46
CA ILE A 370 -21.86 4.60 5.46
C ILE A 370 -20.61 5.03 6.22
N THR A 371 -20.29 6.31 6.14
CA THR A 371 -19.19 6.92 6.90
C THR A 371 -19.76 7.76 8.04
N VAL A 372 -19.40 7.44 9.26
CA VAL A 372 -19.80 8.19 10.45
C VAL A 372 -18.75 9.27 10.74
N PRO A 373 -19.15 10.56 10.86
CA PRO A 373 -18.21 11.63 11.14
C PRO A 373 -17.67 11.54 12.57
N LEU A 374 -16.46 12.07 12.77
CA LEU A 374 -15.92 12.28 14.11
C LEU A 374 -16.82 13.25 14.91
N PRO A 375 -16.85 13.16 16.25
CA PRO A 375 -17.55 14.10 17.10
C PRO A 375 -17.13 15.55 16.85
N ASP A 376 -18.06 16.51 17.01
CA ASP A 376 -17.83 17.93 16.70
C ASP A 376 -16.70 18.53 17.52
N ASP A 377 -16.62 18.21 18.80
CA ASP A 377 -15.57 18.66 19.71
C ASP A 377 -14.19 18.10 19.30
N MET A 378 -14.13 16.86 18.87
CA MET A 378 -12.89 16.28 18.34
C MET A 378 -12.46 16.94 17.02
N ARG A 379 -13.39 17.17 16.08
CA ARG A 379 -13.11 17.85 14.80
C ARG A 379 -12.57 19.27 15.03
N THR A 380 -13.19 19.99 15.98
CA THR A 380 -12.73 21.32 16.37
C THR A 380 -11.32 21.26 16.93
N TYR A 381 -11.06 20.32 17.86
CA TYR A 381 -9.74 20.17 18.46
C TYR A 381 -8.67 19.76 17.43
N ILE A 382 -8.97 18.87 16.49
CA ILE A 382 -8.02 18.50 15.42
C ILE A 382 -7.57 19.73 14.63
N LYS A 383 -8.51 20.59 14.21
CA LYS A 383 -8.18 21.80 13.47
C LYS A 383 -7.28 22.74 14.27
N GLU A 384 -7.62 22.98 15.53
CA GLU A 384 -6.82 23.83 16.40
C GLU A 384 -5.46 23.21 16.73
N TYR A 385 -5.40 21.88 16.91
CA TYR A 385 -4.15 21.14 17.16
C TYR A 385 -3.15 21.26 16.00
N ASP A 386 -3.62 21.16 14.76
CA ASP A 386 -2.74 21.29 13.58
C ASP A 386 -2.16 22.70 13.47
N ASP A 387 -2.92 23.74 13.84
CA ASP A 387 -2.49 25.13 13.82
C ASP A 387 -1.53 25.47 14.99
N HIS A 388 -1.69 24.83 16.16
CA HIS A 388 -1.01 25.19 17.42
C HIS A 388 -0.18 24.06 18.04
N LYS A 389 0.18 23.06 17.27
CA LYS A 389 0.87 21.85 17.74
C LYS A 389 2.13 22.19 18.53
N GLY A 390 2.18 21.72 19.79
CA GLY A 390 3.28 21.93 20.73
C GLY A 390 3.11 23.13 21.68
N GLU A 391 2.10 23.99 21.46
CA GLU A 391 1.73 25.07 22.39
C GLU A 391 0.99 24.54 23.63
N GLU A 392 0.88 25.37 24.66
CA GLU A 392 0.13 25.01 25.85
C GLU A 392 -1.36 24.79 25.50
N GLY A 393 -1.92 23.63 25.88
CA GLY A 393 -3.26 23.20 25.53
C GLY A 393 -3.36 22.29 24.29
N TYR A 394 -2.32 22.26 23.41
CA TYR A 394 -2.26 21.45 22.19
C TYR A 394 -1.06 20.49 22.16
N ARG A 395 -0.76 19.87 23.31
CA ARG A 395 0.34 18.90 23.48
C ARG A 395 -0.12 17.45 23.36
N ILE A 396 -1.41 17.19 23.53
CA ILE A 396 -1.97 15.85 23.51
C ILE A 396 -2.49 15.57 22.10
N ASP A 397 -2.05 14.46 21.53
CA ASP A 397 -2.55 13.99 20.23
C ASP A 397 -4.07 13.87 20.24
N PRO A 398 -4.79 14.33 19.21
CA PRO A 398 -6.25 14.28 19.14
C PRO A 398 -6.85 12.89 19.43
N TYR A 399 -6.23 11.83 18.93
CA TYR A 399 -6.69 10.45 19.14
C TYR A 399 -6.43 9.97 20.57
N ALA A 400 -5.37 10.44 21.22
CA ALA A 400 -5.15 10.18 22.64
C ALA A 400 -6.14 10.94 23.53
N LYS A 401 -6.48 12.18 23.16
CA LYS A 401 -7.45 13.01 23.88
C LYS A 401 -8.89 12.50 23.74
N TYR A 402 -9.26 12.00 22.56
CA TYR A 402 -10.58 11.48 22.23
C TYR A 402 -10.53 9.99 21.80
N PRO A 403 -10.16 9.06 22.71
CA PRO A 403 -9.89 7.67 22.35
C PRO A 403 -11.14 6.87 21.92
N TYR A 404 -12.30 7.51 21.97
CA TYR A 404 -13.57 6.88 21.61
C TYR A 404 -14.00 7.15 20.17
N LEU A 405 -13.42 8.18 19.54
CA LEU A 405 -13.75 8.60 18.19
C LEU A 405 -15.29 8.64 17.99
N GLU A 406 -15.78 8.18 16.85
CA GLU A 406 -17.20 8.07 16.50
C GLU A 406 -17.87 6.77 16.97
N LEU A 407 -17.23 5.96 17.81
CA LEU A 407 -17.66 4.60 18.18
C LEU A 407 -19.12 4.52 18.67
N SER A 408 -19.59 5.52 19.40
CA SER A 408 -20.96 5.53 19.94
C SER A 408 -22.02 5.62 18.84
N GLU A 409 -21.83 6.54 17.88
CA GLU A 409 -22.76 6.74 16.77
C GLU A 409 -22.65 5.59 15.77
N LEU A 410 -21.45 5.11 15.51
CA LEU A 410 -21.22 3.92 14.68
C LEU A 410 -21.95 2.70 15.27
N THR A 411 -21.86 2.48 16.58
CA THR A 411 -22.57 1.39 17.29
C THR A 411 -24.09 1.52 17.15
N LYS A 412 -24.66 2.70 17.30
CA LYS A 412 -26.10 2.93 17.10
C LYS A 412 -26.51 2.57 15.68
N LYS A 413 -25.78 3.08 14.69
CA LYS A 413 -26.09 2.87 13.27
C LYS A 413 -26.04 1.37 12.89
N ILE A 414 -25.07 0.63 13.42
CA ILE A 414 -25.00 -0.82 13.22
C ILE A 414 -26.23 -1.51 13.82
N ILE A 415 -26.61 -1.15 15.06
CA ILE A 415 -27.76 -1.76 15.72
C ILE A 415 -29.08 -1.46 14.99
N GLU A 416 -29.25 -0.25 14.45
CA GLU A 416 -30.40 0.11 13.60
C GLU A 416 -30.47 -0.82 12.39
N ILE A 417 -29.39 -0.93 11.61
CA ILE A 417 -29.34 -1.77 10.41
C ILE A 417 -29.58 -3.24 10.75
N VAL A 418 -28.97 -3.75 11.80
CA VAL A 418 -29.16 -5.14 12.26
C VAL A 418 -30.61 -5.37 12.70
N SER A 419 -31.24 -4.39 13.34
CA SER A 419 -32.64 -4.50 13.80
C SER A 419 -33.63 -4.57 12.65
N GLU A 420 -33.36 -3.87 11.56
CA GLU A 420 -34.18 -3.84 10.34
C GLU A 420 -33.82 -4.97 9.34
N GLY A 421 -32.63 -5.56 9.51
CA GLY A 421 -32.08 -6.56 8.63
C GLY A 421 -32.84 -7.90 8.63
N ASP A 422 -32.68 -8.62 7.53
CA ASP A 422 -33.20 -9.97 7.29
C ASP A 422 -32.06 -11.01 7.17
N ASN A 423 -32.39 -12.23 6.79
CA ASN A 423 -31.42 -13.33 6.63
C ASN A 423 -30.46 -13.16 5.42
N LYS A 424 -30.64 -12.13 4.61
CA LYS A 424 -29.73 -11.72 3.52
C LYS A 424 -29.10 -10.35 3.78
N THR A 425 -28.98 -9.95 5.02
CA THR A 425 -28.31 -8.71 5.41
C THR A 425 -26.91 -9.03 5.95
N CYS A 426 -25.88 -8.46 5.34
CA CYS A 426 -24.49 -8.56 5.77
C CYS A 426 -23.97 -7.16 6.15
N VAL A 427 -23.48 -7.01 7.38
CA VAL A 427 -22.93 -5.76 7.89
C VAL A 427 -21.45 -5.95 8.17
N MET A 428 -20.59 -5.16 7.53
CA MET A 428 -19.15 -5.18 7.72
C MET A 428 -18.68 -3.82 8.23
N VAL A 429 -17.93 -3.85 9.32
CA VAL A 429 -17.57 -2.64 10.06
C VAL A 429 -16.10 -2.62 10.39
N ASN A 430 -15.46 -1.47 10.22
CA ASN A 430 -14.17 -1.19 10.84
C ASN A 430 -14.36 -0.20 12.00
N MET A 431 -13.97 -0.63 13.21
CA MET A 431 -13.92 0.20 14.41
C MET A 431 -12.48 0.66 14.62
N ALA A 432 -12.19 1.90 14.21
CA ALA A 432 -10.84 2.42 14.07
C ALA A 432 -10.10 2.68 15.39
N ASN A 433 -10.81 2.74 16.52
CA ASN A 433 -10.26 3.17 17.81
C ASN A 433 -8.95 2.51 18.22
N PRO A 434 -8.81 1.15 18.20
CA PRO A 434 -7.57 0.51 18.64
C PRO A 434 -6.37 0.91 17.79
N ASP A 435 -6.56 1.01 16.47
CA ASP A 435 -5.48 1.35 15.56
C ASP A 435 -5.10 2.84 15.65
N MET A 436 -6.08 3.74 15.57
CA MET A 436 -5.81 5.18 15.60
C MET A 436 -5.19 5.63 16.92
N VAL A 437 -5.67 5.09 18.04
CA VAL A 437 -5.10 5.37 19.36
C VAL A 437 -3.75 4.66 19.54
N GLY A 438 -3.58 3.47 19.00
CA GLY A 438 -2.32 2.73 19.01
C GLY A 438 -1.18 3.55 18.39
N HIS A 439 -1.46 4.30 17.33
CA HIS A 439 -0.48 5.19 16.67
C HIS A 439 -0.01 6.38 17.52
N THR A 440 -0.67 6.69 18.62
CA THR A 440 -0.25 7.76 19.54
C THR A 440 0.84 7.34 20.52
N GLY A 441 0.98 6.03 20.79
CA GLY A 441 1.85 5.50 21.84
C GLY A 441 1.36 5.79 23.27
N ASP A 442 0.17 6.41 23.44
CA ASP A 442 -0.43 6.68 24.76
C ASP A 442 -1.18 5.45 25.28
N VAL A 443 -0.54 4.71 26.17
CA VAL A 443 -1.07 3.46 26.76
C VAL A 443 -2.38 3.68 27.50
N MET A 444 -2.54 4.82 28.21
CA MET A 444 -3.76 5.09 28.97
C MET A 444 -4.94 5.38 28.05
N ALA A 445 -4.70 6.09 26.96
CA ALA A 445 -5.69 6.28 25.89
C ALA A 445 -6.06 4.94 25.24
N GLY A 446 -5.06 4.09 24.97
CA GLY A 446 -5.24 2.73 24.44
C GLY A 446 -6.13 1.85 25.33
N ILE A 447 -5.91 1.86 26.65
CA ILE A 447 -6.75 1.14 27.62
C ILE A 447 -8.21 1.61 27.51
N LYS A 448 -8.44 2.93 27.53
CA LYS A 448 -9.80 3.51 27.41
C LYS A 448 -10.47 3.15 26.08
N ALA A 449 -9.71 3.16 24.98
CA ALA A 449 -10.21 2.78 23.66
C ALA A 449 -10.71 1.32 23.65
N MET A 450 -9.93 0.40 24.21
CA MET A 450 -10.26 -1.02 24.29
C MET A 450 -11.46 -1.31 25.21
N GLU A 451 -11.55 -0.65 26.37
CA GLU A 451 -12.68 -0.80 27.28
C GLU A 451 -14.00 -0.33 26.66
N LYS A 452 -13.97 0.77 25.89
CA LYS A 452 -15.15 1.25 25.15
C LYS A 452 -15.51 0.34 23.98
N LEU A 453 -14.50 -0.18 23.27
CA LEU A 453 -14.71 -1.16 22.21
C LEU A 453 -15.39 -2.42 22.74
N ASP A 454 -14.98 -2.92 23.89
CA ASP A 454 -15.59 -4.10 24.56
C ASP A 454 -17.10 -3.91 24.74
N VAL A 455 -17.51 -2.75 25.25
CA VAL A 455 -18.94 -2.40 25.43
C VAL A 455 -19.66 -2.29 24.08
N ALA A 456 -19.05 -1.70 23.08
CA ALA A 456 -19.65 -1.55 21.73
C ALA A 456 -19.87 -2.92 21.09
N VAL A 457 -18.84 -3.77 21.09
CA VAL A 457 -18.90 -5.15 20.56
C VAL A 457 -19.96 -5.97 21.29
N GLN A 458 -20.04 -5.86 22.63
CA GLN A 458 -21.09 -6.53 23.41
C GLN A 458 -22.48 -6.12 22.92
N ARG A 459 -22.74 -4.83 22.80
CA ARG A 459 -24.06 -4.30 22.38
C ARG A 459 -24.44 -4.79 20.99
N ILE A 460 -23.52 -4.72 20.03
CA ILE A 460 -23.75 -5.19 18.66
C ILE A 460 -24.03 -6.69 18.64
N THR A 461 -23.17 -7.47 19.32
CA THR A 461 -23.31 -8.94 19.37
C THR A 461 -24.64 -9.35 19.94
N LEU A 462 -25.06 -8.81 21.07
CA LEU A 462 -26.33 -9.17 21.70
C LEU A 462 -27.55 -8.80 20.81
N ASN A 463 -27.50 -7.66 20.09
CA ASN A 463 -28.57 -7.29 19.16
C ASN A 463 -28.61 -8.22 17.93
N THR A 464 -27.46 -8.61 17.42
CA THR A 464 -27.36 -9.56 16.30
C THR A 464 -27.87 -10.94 16.68
N LEU A 465 -27.52 -11.46 17.87
CA LEU A 465 -28.01 -12.74 18.37
C LEU A 465 -29.54 -12.75 18.58
N ARG A 466 -30.15 -11.66 19.04
CA ARG A 466 -31.61 -11.53 19.13
C ARG A 466 -32.31 -11.69 17.78
N LYS A 467 -31.61 -11.34 16.70
CA LYS A 467 -32.07 -11.53 15.30
C LYS A 467 -31.67 -12.88 14.73
N LYS A 468 -31.09 -13.78 15.55
CA LYS A 468 -30.54 -15.09 15.14
C LYS A 468 -29.42 -14.95 14.09
N GLY A 469 -28.70 -13.82 14.12
CA GLY A 469 -27.57 -13.59 13.26
C GLY A 469 -26.29 -14.17 13.84
N ILE A 470 -25.25 -14.28 13.01
CA ILE A 470 -23.91 -14.72 13.39
C ILE A 470 -22.97 -13.50 13.36
N VAL A 471 -22.07 -13.41 14.33
CA VAL A 471 -21.08 -12.34 14.41
C VAL A 471 -19.68 -12.92 14.24
N PHE A 472 -18.92 -12.31 13.31
CA PHE A 472 -17.50 -12.57 13.10
C PHE A 472 -16.71 -11.37 13.61
N ILE A 473 -15.73 -11.58 14.46
CA ILE A 473 -14.87 -10.53 15.01
C ILE A 473 -13.43 -10.86 14.68
N THR A 474 -12.74 -9.94 14.01
CA THR A 474 -11.32 -10.07 13.70
C THR A 474 -10.65 -8.70 13.67
N ALA A 475 -9.39 -8.63 13.29
CA ALA A 475 -8.68 -7.41 12.96
C ALA A 475 -7.91 -7.58 11.65
N ASP A 476 -7.63 -6.48 10.97
CA ASP A 476 -6.87 -6.44 9.73
C ASP A 476 -5.35 -6.52 9.96
N HIS A 477 -4.88 -6.13 11.14
CA HIS A 477 -3.50 -6.26 11.63
C HIS A 477 -3.44 -5.98 13.14
N GLY A 478 -2.25 -6.16 13.73
CA GLY A 478 -1.94 -5.77 15.10
C GLY A 478 -1.41 -4.34 15.18
N ASN A 479 -1.64 -3.66 16.32
CA ASN A 479 -1.12 -2.35 16.67
C ASN A 479 -1.11 -2.15 18.19
N ILE A 480 -2.29 -2.01 18.81
CA ILE A 480 -2.50 -1.58 20.20
C ILE A 480 -1.96 -2.57 21.25
N GLU A 481 -1.68 -3.80 20.89
CA GLU A 481 -1.10 -4.80 21.80
C GLU A 481 0.37 -4.54 22.12
N GLU A 482 1.06 -3.67 21.35
CA GLU A 482 2.48 -3.33 21.52
C GLU A 482 2.70 -1.82 21.38
N MET A 483 2.22 -1.06 22.39
CA MET A 483 2.34 0.40 22.44
C MET A 483 3.62 0.90 23.11
N ILE A 484 4.47 -0.01 23.63
CA ILE A 484 5.76 0.28 24.24
C ILE A 484 6.78 -0.66 23.62
N THR A 485 7.93 -0.12 23.20
CA THR A 485 9.08 -0.90 22.71
C THR A 485 9.78 -1.63 23.85
N GLU A 486 10.66 -2.56 23.52
CA GLU A 486 11.52 -3.27 24.51
C GLU A 486 12.39 -2.30 25.33
N ASP A 487 12.75 -1.15 24.76
CA ASP A 487 13.54 -0.10 25.41
C ASP A 487 12.68 0.83 26.30
N GLY A 488 11.37 0.61 26.38
CA GLY A 488 10.42 1.40 27.17
C GLY A 488 9.89 2.67 26.49
N GLU A 489 10.23 2.90 25.22
CA GLU A 489 9.76 4.04 24.44
C GLU A 489 8.40 3.77 23.81
N PRO A 490 7.58 4.82 23.53
CA PRO A 490 6.30 4.64 22.84
C PRO A 490 6.46 3.98 21.46
N SER A 491 5.70 2.92 21.20
CA SER A 491 5.58 2.30 19.88
C SER A 491 4.33 2.83 19.18
N THR A 492 4.50 3.33 17.95
CA THR A 492 3.43 3.94 17.15
C THR A 492 3.21 3.18 15.84
N PHE A 493 3.68 1.94 15.74
CA PHE A 493 3.72 1.16 14.51
C PHE A 493 2.80 -0.04 14.60
N HIS A 494 2.28 -0.47 13.43
CA HIS A 494 1.67 -1.79 13.30
C HIS A 494 2.65 -2.90 13.69
N THR A 495 2.12 -3.99 14.21
CA THR A 495 2.90 -5.14 14.68
C THR A 495 2.83 -6.33 13.71
N ARG A 496 3.45 -7.43 14.12
CA ARG A 496 3.39 -8.73 13.44
C ARG A 496 2.55 -9.76 14.21
N ALA A 497 1.79 -9.31 15.20
CA ALA A 497 0.99 -10.20 16.01
C ALA A 497 -0.09 -10.89 15.18
N LYS A 498 -0.39 -12.13 15.52
CA LYS A 498 -1.61 -12.80 15.06
C LYS A 498 -2.82 -12.08 15.63
N VAL A 499 -3.85 -11.91 14.81
CA VAL A 499 -5.10 -11.25 15.18
C VAL A 499 -6.14 -12.26 15.68
N PRO A 500 -7.08 -11.88 16.56
CA PRO A 500 -8.15 -12.77 16.98
C PRO A 500 -9.11 -13.06 15.82
N PHE A 501 -9.70 -14.24 15.80
CA PHE A 501 -10.86 -14.58 15.00
C PHE A 501 -11.88 -15.32 15.86
N ILE A 502 -13.07 -14.74 15.96
CA ILE A 502 -14.13 -15.19 16.85
C ILE A 502 -15.41 -15.35 16.06
N ILE A 503 -16.12 -16.45 16.26
CA ILE A 503 -17.47 -16.68 15.75
C ILE A 503 -18.44 -16.77 16.93
N VAL A 504 -19.52 -15.98 16.91
CA VAL A 504 -20.56 -15.97 17.92
C VAL A 504 -21.91 -16.26 17.27
N GLY A 505 -22.71 -17.11 17.89
CA GLY A 505 -24.02 -17.49 17.39
C GLY A 505 -24.06 -18.76 16.51
N ALA A 506 -22.91 -19.44 16.37
CA ALA A 506 -22.78 -20.70 15.64
C ALA A 506 -22.36 -21.90 16.53
N GLY A 507 -22.25 -21.70 17.84
CA GLY A 507 -21.76 -22.72 18.79
C GLY A 507 -20.23 -22.78 18.90
N ASP A 508 -19.71 -23.79 19.59
CA ASP A 508 -18.27 -24.06 19.70
C ASP A 508 -17.81 -24.99 18.57
N LEU A 509 -17.35 -24.39 17.49
CA LEU A 509 -16.85 -25.10 16.33
C LEU A 509 -15.33 -25.21 16.39
N PRO A 510 -14.73 -26.36 16.07
CA PRO A 510 -13.29 -26.52 16.03
C PRO A 510 -12.71 -25.74 14.85
N LEU A 511 -11.90 -24.71 15.16
CA LEU A 511 -11.22 -23.88 14.17
C LEU A 511 -9.75 -24.31 14.00
N ARG A 512 -9.20 -24.13 12.80
CA ARG A 512 -7.78 -24.35 12.51
C ARG A 512 -6.91 -23.29 13.22
N ASP A 513 -5.71 -23.67 13.63
CA ASP A 513 -4.75 -22.82 14.35
C ASP A 513 -3.72 -22.16 13.42
N ASP A 514 -3.64 -22.61 12.16
CA ASP A 514 -2.76 -22.14 11.11
C ASP A 514 -3.45 -21.15 10.13
N GLY A 515 -4.67 -20.74 10.46
CA GLY A 515 -5.46 -19.84 9.62
C GLY A 515 -4.83 -18.48 9.39
N THR A 516 -5.20 -17.87 8.28
CA THR A 516 -4.76 -16.54 7.83
C THR A 516 -5.96 -15.62 7.57
N LEU A 517 -5.73 -14.33 7.32
CA LEU A 517 -6.81 -13.43 6.92
C LEU A 517 -7.48 -13.83 5.60
N ARG A 518 -6.83 -14.61 4.74
CA ARG A 518 -7.40 -15.12 3.47
C ARG A 518 -8.61 -16.05 3.71
N ASP A 519 -8.63 -16.70 4.87
CA ASP A 519 -9.62 -17.71 5.22
C ASP A 519 -10.94 -17.11 5.74
N VAL A 520 -10.97 -15.80 6.01
CA VAL A 520 -12.14 -15.12 6.59
C VAL A 520 -13.29 -15.06 5.59
N ALA A 521 -13.06 -14.63 4.35
CA ALA A 521 -14.12 -14.53 3.34
C ALA A 521 -14.79 -15.88 3.03
N PRO A 522 -14.05 -16.97 2.72
CA PRO A 522 -14.66 -18.27 2.50
C PRO A 522 -15.37 -18.81 3.73
N THR A 523 -14.83 -18.57 4.95
CA THR A 523 -15.51 -18.97 6.19
C THR A 523 -16.81 -18.21 6.41
N LEU A 524 -16.85 -16.89 6.18
CA LEU A 524 -18.07 -16.11 6.30
C LEU A 524 -19.13 -16.59 5.29
N LEU A 525 -18.74 -16.80 4.04
CA LEU A 525 -19.64 -17.25 2.99
C LEU A 525 -20.19 -18.67 3.24
N PHE A 526 -19.42 -19.55 3.85
CA PHE A 526 -19.87 -20.85 4.29
C PHE A 526 -21.10 -20.75 5.22
N PHE A 527 -21.09 -19.81 6.17
CA PHE A 527 -22.23 -19.57 7.06
C PHE A 527 -23.37 -18.80 6.39
N ALA A 528 -23.06 -17.88 5.46
CA ALA A 528 -24.06 -17.05 4.82
C ALA A 528 -24.93 -17.81 3.80
N LEU A 529 -24.36 -18.83 3.13
CA LEU A 529 -25.01 -19.56 2.04
C LEU A 529 -25.47 -20.96 2.43
N GLY A 530 -25.08 -21.44 3.61
CA GLY A 530 -25.26 -22.86 3.97
C GLY A 530 -24.22 -23.77 3.29
N TYR A 531 -24.06 -24.96 3.83
CA TYR A 531 -22.98 -25.92 3.55
C TYR A 531 -22.70 -26.15 2.06
N GLU A 532 -21.43 -26.27 1.71
CA GLU A 532 -20.87 -26.85 0.48
C GLU A 532 -21.25 -26.17 -0.85
N HIS A 533 -21.08 -24.87 -0.96
CA HIS A 533 -21.06 -24.29 -2.30
C HIS A 533 -19.69 -24.55 -2.95
N GLU A 534 -19.61 -25.45 -3.94
CA GLU A 534 -18.36 -25.72 -4.71
C GLU A 534 -17.72 -24.44 -5.26
N LEU A 535 -18.54 -23.42 -5.55
CA LEU A 535 -18.07 -22.10 -5.96
C LEU A 535 -17.15 -21.45 -4.93
N ILE A 536 -17.33 -21.66 -3.62
CA ILE A 536 -16.49 -21.04 -2.59
C ILE A 536 -15.08 -21.61 -2.66
N LYS A 537 -14.91 -22.93 -2.83
CA LYS A 537 -13.60 -23.61 -2.86
C LYS A 537 -12.71 -23.12 -4.02
N ASN A 538 -13.32 -22.74 -5.14
CA ASN A 538 -12.61 -22.33 -6.36
C ASN A 538 -12.53 -20.81 -6.53
N ALA A 539 -13.32 -20.05 -5.76
CA ALA A 539 -13.44 -18.61 -5.90
C ALA A 539 -12.38 -17.83 -5.12
N PHE A 540 -11.83 -18.41 -4.06
CA PHE A 540 -10.97 -17.71 -3.11
C PHE A 540 -9.64 -18.42 -2.89
N PRO A 541 -8.55 -17.67 -2.62
CA PRO A 541 -7.24 -18.25 -2.31
C PRO A 541 -7.16 -18.86 -0.90
N GLY A 542 -8.09 -18.49 -0.02
CA GLY A 542 -8.20 -19.00 1.35
C GLY A 542 -9.10 -20.23 1.44
N GLU A 543 -9.07 -20.87 2.60
CA GLU A 543 -9.86 -22.06 2.91
C GLU A 543 -10.81 -21.79 4.07
N ILE A 544 -11.86 -22.60 4.21
CA ILE A 544 -12.77 -22.52 5.36
C ILE A 544 -11.99 -22.91 6.64
N LEU A 545 -12.14 -22.11 7.69
CA LEU A 545 -11.41 -22.28 8.96
C LEU A 545 -11.91 -23.46 9.82
N LEU A 546 -13.00 -24.11 9.51
CA LEU A 546 -13.52 -25.26 10.24
C LEU A 546 -12.61 -26.49 10.03
N LYS A 547 -12.38 -27.25 11.14
CA LYS A 547 -11.65 -28.53 11.11
C LYS A 547 -12.55 -29.65 10.61
#